data_4c3a114a535f5c7f80d8d47ab8ce6775
#
_entry.id   4c3a114a535f5c7f80d8d47ab8ce6775
#
_cell.length_a   1.000
_cell.length_b   1.000
_cell.length_c   1.000
_cell.angle_alpha   90.00
_cell.angle_beta   90.00
_cell.angle_gamma   90.00
#
_symmetry.space_group_name_H-M   'P 1'
#
loop_
_entity.id
_entity.type
_entity.pdbx_description
1 polymer ?
#
loop_
_entity_poly.entity_id
_entity_poly.type
_entity_poly.pdbx_seq_one_letter_code
_entity_poly.pdbx_strand_id
1 'polypeptide(L)'
;DAAVPFYGVYDFLDRHRILRSMNMDALGKSLTFKCTPQENPELWDSMSTESNVNADAPPFFVIQGTHDSLVWEETATAFVDALRAASNNPVAYAQVAGAQHAFDIFHCLRADNAVNAAADFLEWSYANKKQNA
;
A
#
# COMPACT_ATOMS: atom_id res chain seq x y z
N ASP A 1 -11.88 -11.99 2.39
CA ASP A 1 -10.97 -11.00 2.99
C ASP A 1 -10.69 -9.92 1.95
N ALA A 2 -10.44 -8.68 2.37
CA ALA A 2 -10.06 -7.56 1.52
C ALA A 2 -9.01 -6.70 2.25
N ALA A 3 -8.26 -5.87 1.53
CA ALA A 3 -7.25 -5.00 2.10
C ALA A 3 -7.44 -3.55 1.63
N VAL A 4 -7.34 -2.59 2.57
CA VAL A 4 -7.43 -1.17 2.27
C VAL A 4 -6.23 -0.45 2.90
N PRO A 5 -5.06 -0.48 2.27
CA PRO A 5 -3.89 0.24 2.75
C PRO A 5 -3.98 1.74 2.44
N PHE A 6 -3.60 2.56 3.41
CA PHE A 6 -3.39 3.99 3.28
C PHE A 6 -1.90 4.28 3.27
N TYR A 7 -1.41 5.00 2.31
CA TYR A 7 -0.03 5.52 2.15
C TYR A 7 1.07 4.50 2.59
N GLY A 8 0.92 3.24 2.16
CA GLY A 8 1.81 2.15 2.54
C GLY A 8 3.15 2.13 1.82
N VAL A 9 4.17 1.59 2.50
CA VAL A 9 5.43 1.19 1.86
C VAL A 9 5.26 -0.24 1.34
N TYR A 10 5.32 -0.44 0.04
CA TYR A 10 5.06 -1.72 -0.60
C TYR A 10 6.32 -2.47 -1.04
N ASP A 11 7.42 -1.74 -1.26
CA ASP A 11 8.73 -2.28 -1.61
C ASP A 11 9.81 -1.75 -0.66
N PHE A 12 10.22 -2.55 0.30
CA PHE A 12 11.26 -2.19 1.27
C PHE A 12 12.68 -2.21 0.68
N LEU A 13 12.88 -2.86 -0.46
CA LEU A 13 14.15 -2.88 -1.17
C LEU A 13 14.34 -1.70 -2.11
N ASP A 14 13.29 -0.87 -2.28
CA ASP A 14 13.27 0.29 -3.21
C ASP A 14 13.79 -0.07 -4.61
N ARG A 15 13.33 -1.20 -5.16
CA ARG A 15 13.74 -1.71 -6.48
C ARG A 15 13.46 -0.72 -7.61
N HIS A 16 12.40 0.07 -7.46
CA HIS A 16 12.03 1.12 -8.39
C HIS A 16 12.79 2.43 -8.16
N ARG A 17 13.59 2.52 -7.09
CA ARG A 17 14.36 3.72 -6.71
C ARG A 17 13.51 4.97 -6.53
N ILE A 18 12.34 4.81 -5.90
CA ILE A 18 11.34 5.85 -5.70
C ILE A 18 11.50 6.50 -4.31
N LEU A 19 11.87 5.74 -3.28
CA LEU A 19 11.93 6.19 -1.87
C LEU A 19 13.17 7.07 -1.58
N ARG A 20 13.39 8.08 -2.39
CA ARG A 20 14.59 8.94 -2.36
C ARG A 20 14.77 9.74 -1.07
N SER A 21 13.69 10.00 -0.34
CA SER A 21 13.68 10.80 0.90
C SER A 21 13.86 9.98 2.17
N MET A 22 13.66 8.66 2.10
CA MET A 22 13.78 7.79 3.25
C MET A 22 15.05 6.94 3.19
N ASN A 23 15.82 6.97 4.26
CA ASN A 23 16.88 5.99 4.45
C ASN A 23 16.26 4.69 4.98
N MET A 24 15.72 3.87 4.06
CA MET A 24 15.02 2.62 4.39
C MET A 24 15.94 1.65 5.14
N ASP A 25 17.23 1.59 4.80
CA ASP A 25 18.19 0.72 5.47
C ASP A 25 18.33 1.06 6.95
N ALA A 26 18.45 2.35 7.28
CA ALA A 26 18.56 2.81 8.65
C ALA A 26 17.23 2.59 9.44
N LEU A 27 16.10 2.87 8.81
CA LEU A 27 14.78 2.69 9.41
C LEU A 27 14.49 1.21 9.67
N GLY A 28 14.71 0.36 8.69
CA GLY A 28 14.52 -1.07 8.80
C GLY A 28 15.43 -1.70 9.84
N LYS A 29 16.72 -1.34 9.83
CA LYS A 29 17.68 -1.84 10.81
C LYS A 29 17.34 -1.42 12.24
N SER A 30 16.95 -0.17 12.46
CA SER A 30 16.73 0.35 13.81
C SER A 30 15.37 -0.01 14.40
N LEU A 31 14.31 0.02 13.59
CA LEU A 31 12.93 -0.09 14.06
C LEU A 31 12.29 -1.45 13.76
N THR A 32 12.47 -1.99 12.56
CA THR A 32 11.62 -3.09 12.05
C THR A 32 12.38 -4.41 11.97
N PHE A 33 13.38 -4.52 11.09
CA PHE A 33 14.00 -5.81 10.74
C PHE A 33 15.23 -6.17 11.57
N LYS A 34 15.83 -5.18 12.26
CA LYS A 34 17.05 -5.30 13.05
C LYS A 34 18.31 -5.72 12.27
N CYS A 35 18.23 -5.69 10.95
CA CYS A 35 19.30 -5.96 10.01
C CYS A 35 19.20 -5.04 8.79
N THR A 36 20.26 -4.94 8.01
CA THR A 36 20.26 -4.23 6.72
C THR A 36 19.82 -5.17 5.59
N PRO A 37 19.42 -4.65 4.40
CA PRO A 37 19.11 -5.48 3.24
C PRO A 37 20.33 -6.32 2.79
N GLN A 38 21.57 -5.83 3.00
CA GLN A 38 22.79 -6.56 2.66
C GLN A 38 23.05 -7.71 3.64
N GLU A 39 22.66 -7.56 4.90
CA GLU A 39 22.81 -8.61 5.93
C GLU A 39 21.78 -9.73 5.76
N ASN A 40 20.54 -9.40 5.34
CA ASN A 40 19.47 -10.38 5.14
C ASN A 40 18.51 -9.93 4.01
N PRO A 41 18.87 -10.06 2.74
CA PRO A 41 18.04 -9.63 1.61
C PRO A 41 16.74 -10.43 1.51
N GLU A 42 16.74 -11.71 1.88
CA GLU A 42 15.55 -12.57 1.83
C GLU A 42 14.46 -12.09 2.78
N LEU A 43 14.83 -11.65 3.99
CA LEU A 43 13.88 -11.09 4.93
C LEU A 43 13.24 -9.80 4.38
N TRP A 44 14.05 -8.91 3.83
CA TRP A 44 13.58 -7.64 3.28
C TRP A 44 12.67 -7.84 2.08
N ASP A 45 12.99 -8.81 1.23
CA ASP A 45 12.15 -9.18 0.09
C ASP A 45 10.83 -9.80 0.55
N SER A 46 10.87 -10.74 1.47
CA SER A 46 9.66 -11.40 2.00
C SER A 46 8.69 -10.44 2.70
N MET A 47 9.20 -9.34 3.25
CA MET A 47 8.39 -8.30 3.90
C MET A 47 7.87 -7.24 2.91
N SER A 48 8.44 -7.19 1.71
CA SER A 48 7.94 -6.31 0.65
C SER A 48 6.62 -6.87 0.09
N THR A 49 5.53 -6.12 0.28
CA THR A 49 4.20 -6.56 -0.15
C THR A 49 4.15 -6.80 -1.67
N GLU A 50 4.88 -5.99 -2.43
CA GLU A 50 4.98 -6.12 -3.88
C GLU A 50 5.60 -7.46 -4.31
N SER A 51 6.56 -8.01 -3.56
CA SER A 51 7.15 -9.33 -3.84
C SER A 51 6.18 -10.50 -3.64
N ASN A 52 5.15 -10.28 -2.84
CA ASN A 52 4.16 -11.30 -2.49
C ASN A 52 2.88 -11.22 -3.34
N VAL A 53 2.84 -10.33 -4.34
CA VAL A 53 1.69 -10.20 -5.24
C VAL A 53 1.54 -11.48 -6.07
N ASN A 54 0.31 -12.01 -6.11
CA ASN A 54 -0.01 -13.25 -6.82
C ASN A 54 -1.49 -13.28 -7.25
N ALA A 55 -1.89 -14.34 -7.97
CA ALA A 55 -3.25 -14.48 -8.50
C ALA A 55 -4.34 -14.56 -7.42
N ASP A 56 -3.99 -15.03 -6.23
CA ASP A 56 -4.91 -15.21 -5.10
C ASP A 56 -4.91 -14.00 -4.14
N ALA A 57 -4.17 -12.93 -4.46
CA ALA A 57 -4.20 -11.69 -3.66
C ALA A 57 -5.66 -11.21 -3.51
N PRO A 58 -6.09 -10.86 -2.28
CA PRO A 58 -7.48 -10.47 -2.05
C PRO A 58 -7.86 -9.19 -2.80
N PRO A 59 -9.14 -8.79 -2.84
CA PRO A 59 -9.51 -7.47 -3.29
C PRO A 59 -8.75 -6.37 -2.55
N PHE A 60 -8.17 -5.43 -3.30
CA PHE A 60 -7.43 -4.29 -2.75
C PHE A 60 -8.07 -2.96 -3.11
N PHE A 61 -8.09 -2.04 -2.14
CA PHE A 61 -8.36 -0.63 -2.39
C PHE A 61 -7.21 0.20 -1.82
N VAL A 62 -6.27 0.59 -2.64
CA VAL A 62 -5.10 1.38 -2.27
C VAL A 62 -5.47 2.86 -2.23
N ILE A 63 -5.12 3.57 -1.16
CA ILE A 63 -5.40 4.99 -0.97
C ILE A 63 -4.09 5.73 -0.72
N GLN A 64 -3.77 6.72 -1.58
CA GLN A 64 -2.50 7.45 -1.54
C GLN A 64 -2.71 8.95 -1.74
N GLY A 65 -2.01 9.77 -0.96
CA GLY A 65 -1.97 11.21 -1.15
C GLY A 65 -1.04 11.62 -2.28
N THR A 66 -1.48 12.52 -3.19
CA THR A 66 -0.65 12.95 -4.33
C THR A 66 0.49 13.89 -3.96
N HIS A 67 0.51 14.43 -2.73
CA HIS A 67 1.61 15.27 -2.20
C HIS A 67 2.32 14.60 -1.04
N ASP A 68 2.21 13.27 -0.92
CA ASP A 68 2.93 12.52 0.12
C ASP A 68 4.44 12.65 -0.10
N SER A 69 5.10 13.36 0.80
CA SER A 69 6.54 13.61 0.75
C SER A 69 7.36 12.58 1.51
N LEU A 70 6.71 11.67 2.22
CA LEU A 70 7.35 10.59 2.96
C LEU A 70 7.34 9.29 2.16
N VAL A 71 6.18 8.86 1.71
CA VAL A 71 5.98 7.70 0.82
C VAL A 71 5.37 8.20 -0.48
N TRP A 72 6.19 8.30 -1.50
CA TRP A 72 5.81 8.95 -2.74
C TRP A 72 4.73 8.15 -3.49
N GLU A 73 3.85 8.87 -4.17
CA GLU A 73 2.70 8.32 -4.90
C GLU A 73 3.11 7.21 -5.89
N GLU A 74 4.27 7.35 -6.50
CA GLU A 74 4.80 6.39 -7.46
C GLU A 74 4.98 4.99 -6.87
N THR A 75 5.24 4.86 -5.56
CA THR A 75 5.34 3.55 -4.89
C THR A 75 3.99 2.84 -4.85
N ALA A 76 2.92 3.58 -4.57
CA ALA A 76 1.56 3.05 -4.58
C ALA A 76 1.12 2.69 -6.00
N THR A 77 1.49 3.52 -6.99
CA THR A 77 1.20 3.25 -8.40
C THR A 77 1.87 1.97 -8.88
N ALA A 78 3.16 1.78 -8.59
CA ALA A 78 3.90 0.57 -8.95
C ALA A 78 3.26 -0.69 -8.33
N PHE A 79 2.90 -0.63 -7.06
CA PHE A 79 2.22 -1.73 -6.37
C PHE A 79 0.84 -2.04 -6.96
N VAL A 80 0.04 -1.03 -7.27
CA VAL A 80 -1.27 -1.18 -7.91
C VAL A 80 -1.14 -1.83 -9.28
N ASP A 81 -0.16 -1.42 -10.07
CA ASP A 81 0.10 -1.99 -11.39
C ASP A 81 0.53 -3.46 -11.28
N ALA A 82 1.40 -3.80 -10.32
CA ALA A 82 1.77 -5.18 -10.04
C ALA A 82 0.55 -6.04 -9.63
N LEU A 83 -0.30 -5.52 -8.73
CA LEU A 83 -1.54 -6.20 -8.33
C LEU A 83 -2.48 -6.43 -9.52
N ARG A 84 -2.70 -5.42 -10.36
CA ARG A 84 -3.58 -5.52 -11.53
C ARG A 84 -3.07 -6.50 -12.59
N ALA A 85 -1.75 -6.66 -12.66
CA ALA A 85 -1.12 -7.60 -13.58
C ALA A 85 -1.22 -9.06 -13.10
N ALA A 86 -1.29 -9.31 -11.81
CA ALA A 86 -1.19 -10.65 -11.24
C ALA A 86 -2.48 -11.15 -10.58
N SER A 87 -3.23 -10.29 -9.87
CA SER A 87 -4.40 -10.70 -9.11
C SER A 87 -5.64 -10.95 -9.98
N ASN A 88 -6.38 -12.02 -9.66
CA ASN A 88 -7.70 -12.28 -10.25
C ASN A 88 -8.81 -11.46 -9.56
N ASN A 89 -8.51 -10.77 -8.48
CA ASN A 89 -9.47 -10.02 -7.69
C ASN A 89 -9.44 -8.52 -8.03
N PRO A 90 -10.52 -7.78 -7.72
CA PRO A 90 -10.60 -6.34 -7.97
C PRO A 90 -9.53 -5.53 -7.26
N VAL A 91 -8.93 -4.57 -8.00
CA VAL A 91 -7.93 -3.64 -7.48
C VAL A 91 -8.37 -2.21 -7.77
N ALA A 92 -8.86 -1.53 -6.74
CA ALA A 92 -9.19 -0.11 -6.77
C ALA A 92 -8.00 0.74 -6.30
N TYR A 93 -7.90 1.97 -6.84
CA TYR A 93 -6.88 2.93 -6.45
C TYR A 93 -7.48 4.32 -6.35
N ALA A 94 -7.29 5.00 -5.22
CA ALA A 94 -7.68 6.38 -5.00
C ALA A 94 -6.45 7.26 -4.76
N GLN A 95 -6.27 8.25 -5.63
CA GLN A 95 -5.30 9.33 -5.49
C GLN A 95 -5.98 10.52 -4.83
N VAL A 96 -5.64 10.81 -3.57
CA VAL A 96 -6.24 11.90 -2.80
C VAL A 96 -5.50 13.21 -3.11
N ALA A 97 -6.11 14.04 -3.94
CA ALA A 97 -5.49 15.26 -4.46
C ALA A 97 -5.01 16.20 -3.35
N GLY A 98 -3.71 16.56 -3.38
CA GLY A 98 -3.07 17.47 -2.43
C GLY A 98 -2.95 16.94 -1.00
N ALA A 99 -3.24 15.66 -0.76
CA ALA A 99 -3.06 15.06 0.56
C ALA A 99 -1.59 14.68 0.79
N GLN A 100 -1.13 14.90 2.02
CA GLN A 100 0.18 14.48 2.52
C GLN A 100 0.09 13.10 3.18
N HIS A 101 1.24 12.57 3.62
CA HIS A 101 1.29 11.38 4.46
C HIS A 101 0.45 11.58 5.72
N ALA A 102 -0.25 10.53 6.17
CA ALA A 102 -1.08 10.57 7.36
C ALA A 102 -2.18 11.66 7.34
N PHE A 103 -2.74 11.97 6.17
CA PHE A 103 -3.75 13.02 5.98
C PHE A 103 -5.06 12.75 6.74
N ASP A 104 -5.28 11.53 7.18
CA ASP A 104 -6.48 11.07 7.89
C ASP A 104 -6.37 11.17 9.42
N ILE A 105 -5.21 11.55 9.97
CA ILE A 105 -5.04 11.77 11.42
C ILE A 105 -5.94 12.90 11.92
N PHE A 106 -6.18 13.92 11.10
CA PHE A 106 -7.02 15.03 11.45
C PHE A 106 -8.31 15.04 10.63
N HIS A 107 -9.43 15.37 11.29
CA HIS A 107 -10.70 15.50 10.61
C HIS A 107 -10.64 16.55 9.50
N CYS A 108 -10.91 16.12 8.30
CA CYS A 108 -11.08 17.00 7.13
C CYS A 108 -11.88 16.26 6.06
N LEU A 109 -12.43 17.00 5.12
CA LEU A 109 -13.28 16.46 4.06
C LEU A 109 -12.58 15.33 3.26
N ARG A 110 -11.25 15.42 3.05
CA ARG A 110 -10.48 14.37 2.36
C ARG A 110 -10.40 13.10 3.18
N ALA A 111 -10.14 13.22 4.49
CA ALA A 111 -10.08 12.10 5.41
C ALA A 111 -11.44 11.40 5.49
N ASP A 112 -12.52 12.17 5.69
CA ASP A 112 -13.87 11.62 5.80
C ASP A 112 -14.29 10.89 4.52
N ASN A 113 -14.03 11.47 3.35
CA ASN A 113 -14.33 10.81 2.07
C ASN A 113 -13.50 9.54 1.84
N ALA A 114 -12.21 9.55 2.19
CA ALA A 114 -11.36 8.38 2.04
C ALA A 114 -11.79 7.23 2.97
N VAL A 115 -12.12 7.54 4.22
CA VAL A 115 -12.59 6.56 5.20
C VAL A 115 -13.94 5.98 4.80
N ASN A 116 -14.88 6.82 4.34
CA ASN A 116 -16.19 6.36 3.86
C ASN A 116 -16.04 5.45 2.62
N ALA A 117 -15.19 5.83 1.66
CA ALA A 117 -14.92 5.00 0.49
C ALA A 117 -14.27 3.65 0.86
N ALA A 118 -13.39 3.64 1.88
CA ALA A 118 -12.81 2.42 2.41
C ALA A 118 -13.87 1.50 3.04
N ALA A 119 -14.80 2.07 3.82
CA ALA A 119 -15.91 1.33 4.41
C ALA A 119 -16.83 0.73 3.33
N ASP A 120 -17.24 1.54 2.35
CA ASP A 120 -18.06 1.09 1.22
C ASP A 120 -17.41 -0.04 0.43
N PHE A 121 -16.09 0.05 0.19
CA PHE A 121 -15.34 -1.02 -0.49
C PHE A 121 -15.32 -2.32 0.32
N LEU A 122 -15.13 -2.23 1.63
CA LEU A 122 -15.13 -3.42 2.51
C LEU A 122 -16.51 -4.06 2.56
N GLU A 123 -17.60 -3.28 2.66
CA GLU A 123 -18.97 -3.78 2.61
C GLU A 123 -19.26 -4.44 1.27
N TRP A 124 -18.92 -3.81 0.18
CA TRP A 124 -19.06 -4.37 -1.16
C TRP A 124 -18.30 -5.70 -1.31
N SER A 125 -17.04 -5.74 -0.87
CA SER A 125 -16.21 -6.95 -0.94
C SER A 125 -16.81 -8.10 -0.14
N TYR A 126 -17.32 -7.81 1.06
CA TYR A 126 -17.96 -8.80 1.92
C TYR A 126 -19.26 -9.35 1.32
N ALA A 127 -20.09 -8.48 0.73
CA ALA A 127 -21.33 -8.88 0.09
C ALA A 127 -21.07 -9.81 -1.12
N ASN A 128 -20.08 -9.48 -1.95
CA ASN A 128 -19.73 -10.30 -3.12
C ASN A 128 -19.13 -11.66 -2.74
N LYS A 129 -18.36 -11.75 -1.66
CA LYS A 129 -17.84 -13.03 -1.16
C LYS A 129 -18.99 -13.98 -0.78
N LYS A 130 -20.03 -13.46 -0.14
CA LYS A 130 -21.22 -14.29 0.24
C LYS A 130 -22.03 -14.80 -0.95
N GLN A 131 -22.01 -14.12 -2.09
CA GLN A 131 -22.74 -14.55 -3.28
C GLN A 131 -22.00 -15.65 -4.06
N ASN A 132 -20.68 -15.75 -3.90
CA ASN A 132 -19.82 -16.68 -4.62
C ASN A 132 -19.39 -17.91 -3.76
N ALA A 133 -19.84 -18.00 -2.52
CA ALA A 133 -19.62 -19.11 -1.59
C ALA A 133 -20.85 -20.03 -1.49
#